data_96947d3d9d42281c2f5c9b470d95a031
#
_entry.id   96947d3d9d42281c2f5c9b470d95a031
#
_cell.length_a   1.000
_cell.length_b   1.000
_cell.length_c   1.000
_cell.angle_alpha   90.00
_cell.angle_beta   90.00
_cell.angle_gamma   90.00
#
_symmetry.space_group_name_H-M   'P 1'
#
loop_
_entity.id
_entity.type
_entity.pdbx_description
1 polymer ?
#
loop_
_entity_poly.entity_id
_entity_poly.type
_entity_poly.pdbx_seq_one_letter_code
_entity_poly.pdbx_strand_id
1 'polypeptide(L)'
;MKVAIVYATTTGNTEQLANAAKEAAGADAYFSTADSADSAEVLGADLILLGSPAMGAEQLEDSMEEFFSSIEGQLAGKKVGLFGSYDWGGGQFLEDWANRVTSAGATVVGTAKAQIAPDADALEAVKALVK
;
A
#
# COMPACT_ATOMS: atom_id res chain seq x y z
N MET A 1 -12.87 2.66 -13.08
CA MET A 1 -11.59 2.00 -12.74
C MET A 1 -11.77 1.21 -11.46
N LYS A 2 -11.36 -0.04 -11.47
CA LYS A 2 -11.43 -0.86 -10.26
C LYS A 2 -10.16 -0.67 -9.44
N VAL A 3 -10.32 -0.33 -8.15
CA VAL A 3 -9.21 -0.11 -7.23
C VAL A 3 -9.24 -1.17 -6.15
N ALA A 4 -8.09 -1.76 -5.84
CA ALA A 4 -7.94 -2.66 -4.71
C ALA A 4 -6.99 -2.03 -3.69
N ILE A 5 -7.40 -2.01 -2.43
CA ILE A 5 -6.63 -1.44 -1.33
C ILE A 5 -6.40 -2.54 -0.31
N VAL A 6 -5.13 -2.88 -0.08
CA VAL A 6 -4.74 -3.90 0.90
C VAL A 6 -3.72 -3.28 1.84
N TYR A 7 -3.93 -3.46 3.13
CA TYR A 7 -3.06 -2.84 4.12
C TYR A 7 -2.80 -3.74 5.31
N ALA A 8 -1.68 -3.49 5.98
CA ALA A 8 -1.37 -4.06 7.28
C ALA A 8 -1.23 -2.90 8.27
N THR A 9 -1.60 -3.12 9.51
CA THR A 9 -1.48 -2.09 10.55
C THR A 9 -1.20 -2.74 11.90
N THR A 10 -0.46 -2.03 12.75
CA THR A 10 -0.20 -2.47 14.12
C THR A 10 -0.75 -1.47 15.14
N THR A 11 -0.72 -0.18 14.82
CA THR A 11 -1.13 0.90 15.72
C THR A 11 -2.31 1.71 15.17
N GLY A 12 -2.79 1.39 13.98
CA GLY A 12 -3.89 2.12 13.34
C GLY A 12 -3.45 3.27 12.44
N ASN A 13 -2.17 3.60 12.38
CA ASN A 13 -1.69 4.71 11.56
C ASN A 13 -1.81 4.40 10.07
N THR A 14 -1.37 3.22 9.65
CA THR A 14 -1.51 2.79 8.26
C THR A 14 -2.98 2.63 7.89
N GLU A 15 -3.80 2.19 8.82
CA GLU A 15 -5.24 2.07 8.59
C GLU A 15 -5.88 3.43 8.28
N GLN A 16 -5.45 4.50 8.94
CA GLN A 16 -5.94 5.84 8.64
C GLN A 16 -5.63 6.24 7.21
N LEU A 17 -4.43 5.92 6.73
CA LEU A 17 -4.05 6.16 5.34
C LEU A 17 -4.91 5.32 4.40
N ALA A 18 -5.13 4.06 4.73
CA ALA A 18 -5.96 3.17 3.93
C ALA A 18 -7.40 3.66 3.83
N ASN A 19 -7.95 4.17 4.93
CA ASN A 19 -9.30 4.73 4.93
C ASN A 19 -9.40 5.98 4.04
N ALA A 20 -8.38 6.83 4.03
CA ALA A 20 -8.34 7.98 3.14
C ALA A 20 -8.31 7.55 1.67
N ALA A 21 -7.53 6.51 1.36
CA ALA A 21 -7.49 5.97 0.00
C ALA A 21 -8.85 5.41 -0.42
N LYS A 22 -9.52 4.70 0.49
CA LYS A 22 -10.85 4.16 0.22
C LYS A 22 -11.86 5.26 -0.04
N GLU A 23 -11.81 6.33 0.73
CA GLU A 23 -12.69 7.48 0.55
C GLU A 23 -12.52 8.07 -0.86
N ALA A 24 -11.27 8.21 -1.31
CA ALA A 24 -11.00 8.74 -2.64
C ALA A 24 -11.39 7.77 -3.76
N ALA A 25 -11.24 6.47 -3.52
CA ALA A 25 -11.53 5.43 -4.52
C ALA A 25 -13.02 5.14 -4.67
N GLY A 26 -13.80 5.38 -3.62
CA GLY A 26 -15.25 5.16 -3.64
C GLY A 26 -15.66 3.81 -3.07
N ALA A 27 -16.99 3.61 -2.99
CA ALA A 27 -17.57 2.45 -2.31
C ALA A 27 -17.30 1.12 -3.03
N ASP A 28 -16.99 1.15 -4.31
CA ASP A 28 -16.78 -0.07 -5.10
C ASP A 28 -15.36 -0.62 -4.98
N ALA A 29 -14.47 0.07 -4.28
CA ALA A 29 -13.10 -0.39 -4.12
C ALA A 29 -13.04 -1.66 -3.27
N TYR A 30 -12.18 -2.60 -3.67
CA TYR A 30 -11.87 -3.75 -2.82
C TYR A 30 -10.99 -3.26 -1.66
N PHE A 31 -11.35 -3.59 -0.44
CA PHE A 31 -10.69 -3.06 0.74
C PHE A 31 -10.51 -4.17 1.77
N SER A 32 -9.28 -4.51 2.09
CA SER A 32 -9.00 -5.61 3.00
C SER A 32 -7.66 -5.43 3.71
N THR A 33 -7.54 -6.07 4.87
CA THR A 33 -6.22 -6.24 5.50
C THR A 33 -5.43 -7.30 4.74
N ALA A 34 -4.11 -7.28 4.89
CA ALA A 34 -3.23 -8.18 4.15
C ALA A 34 -3.47 -9.66 4.49
N ASP A 35 -3.80 -9.95 5.75
CA ASP A 35 -4.05 -11.33 6.20
C ASP A 35 -5.38 -11.90 5.71
N SER A 36 -6.28 -11.05 5.22
CA SER A 36 -7.60 -11.46 4.72
C SER A 36 -7.77 -11.22 3.22
N ALA A 37 -6.77 -10.67 2.55
CA ALA A 37 -6.91 -10.25 1.15
C ALA A 37 -6.97 -11.45 0.21
N ASP A 38 -7.85 -11.35 -0.79
CA ASP A 38 -7.97 -12.32 -1.87
C ASP A 38 -7.08 -11.86 -3.03
N SER A 39 -6.03 -12.60 -3.32
CA SER A 39 -5.07 -12.23 -4.36
C SER A 39 -5.71 -12.13 -5.75
N ALA A 40 -6.71 -12.96 -6.05
CA ALA A 40 -7.40 -12.90 -7.34
C ALA A 40 -8.15 -11.58 -7.50
N GLU A 41 -8.82 -11.10 -6.45
CA GLU A 41 -9.51 -9.82 -6.46
C GLU A 41 -8.53 -8.66 -6.64
N VAL A 42 -7.40 -8.72 -5.96
CA VAL A 42 -6.37 -7.69 -6.03
C VAL A 42 -5.76 -7.64 -7.44
N LEU A 43 -5.40 -8.78 -7.98
CA LEU A 43 -4.77 -8.86 -9.31
C LEU A 43 -5.73 -8.51 -10.43
N GLY A 44 -7.04 -8.59 -10.19
CA GLY A 44 -8.05 -8.17 -11.16
C GLY A 44 -8.31 -6.67 -11.18
N ALA A 45 -7.72 -5.90 -10.27
CA ALA A 45 -7.94 -4.47 -10.21
C ALA A 45 -7.10 -3.71 -11.23
N ASP A 46 -7.58 -2.54 -11.63
CA ASP A 46 -6.83 -1.64 -12.53
C ASP A 46 -5.73 -0.89 -11.80
N LEU A 47 -5.94 -0.63 -10.52
CA LEU A 47 -4.98 0.04 -9.64
C LEU A 47 -4.93 -0.70 -8.32
N ILE A 48 -3.74 -1.05 -7.89
CA ILE A 48 -3.51 -1.75 -6.62
C ILE A 48 -2.80 -0.81 -5.66
N LEU A 49 -3.39 -0.56 -4.50
CA LEU A 49 -2.78 0.24 -3.45
C LEU A 49 -2.41 -0.69 -2.29
N LEU A 50 -1.16 -0.66 -1.89
CA LEU A 50 -0.65 -1.51 -0.82
C LEU A 50 -0.06 -0.64 0.29
N GLY A 51 -0.40 -0.96 1.53
CA GLY A 51 0.05 -0.18 2.68
C GLY A 51 0.59 -1.03 3.81
N SER A 52 1.63 -0.54 4.48
CA SER A 52 2.26 -1.24 5.59
C SER A 52 2.93 -0.25 6.54
N PRO A 53 2.95 -0.51 7.86
CA PRO A 53 3.86 0.23 8.72
C PRO A 53 5.28 -0.29 8.53
N ALA A 54 6.26 0.57 8.81
CA ALA A 54 7.66 0.14 8.88
C ALA A 54 7.88 -0.63 10.16
N MET A 55 8.48 -1.82 10.07
CA MET A 55 8.73 -2.69 11.22
C MET A 55 10.23 -2.90 11.37
N GLY A 56 10.69 -2.94 12.62
CA GLY A 56 12.08 -3.23 12.92
C GLY A 56 13.06 -2.35 12.16
N ALA A 57 13.87 -2.94 11.31
CA ALA A 57 14.87 -2.24 10.48
C ALA A 57 14.28 -1.75 9.16
N GLU A 58 13.16 -1.01 9.20
CA GLU A 58 12.48 -0.49 8.01
C GLU A 58 12.07 -1.60 7.06
N GLN A 59 11.37 -2.59 7.61
CA GLN A 59 10.84 -3.73 6.84
C GLN A 59 9.33 -3.67 6.79
N LEU A 60 8.73 -4.38 5.82
CA LEU A 60 7.28 -4.51 5.76
C LEU A 60 6.77 -5.32 6.95
N GLU A 61 5.54 -5.03 7.38
CA GLU A 61 4.88 -5.85 8.38
C GLU A 61 4.71 -7.27 7.83
N ASP A 62 4.79 -8.29 8.71
CA ASP A 62 4.85 -9.70 8.29
C ASP A 62 3.69 -10.14 7.40
N SER A 63 2.46 -9.75 7.72
CA SER A 63 1.31 -10.15 6.91
C SER A 63 1.35 -9.52 5.52
N MET A 64 1.84 -8.28 5.42
CA MET A 64 1.99 -7.64 4.12
C MET A 64 3.14 -8.26 3.34
N GLU A 65 4.25 -8.59 3.99
CA GLU A 65 5.36 -9.27 3.31
C GLU A 65 4.91 -10.60 2.73
N GLU A 66 4.14 -11.36 3.50
CA GLU A 66 3.59 -12.64 3.06
C GLU A 66 2.63 -12.46 1.88
N PHE A 67 1.70 -11.51 2.00
CA PHE A 67 0.74 -11.23 0.91
C PHE A 67 1.45 -10.74 -0.34
N PHE A 68 2.36 -9.78 -0.20
CA PHE A 68 3.08 -9.21 -1.35
C PHE A 68 3.90 -10.29 -2.06
N SER A 69 4.59 -11.13 -1.31
CA SER A 69 5.38 -12.22 -1.90
C SER A 69 4.50 -13.17 -2.70
N SER A 70 3.24 -13.36 -2.28
CA SER A 70 2.32 -14.26 -2.99
C SER A 70 1.88 -13.71 -4.35
N ILE A 71 1.90 -12.38 -4.55
CA ILE A 71 1.47 -11.76 -5.81
C ILE A 71 2.62 -11.15 -6.60
N GLU A 72 3.80 -11.08 -6.02
CA GLU A 72 4.95 -10.37 -6.61
C GLU A 72 5.28 -10.84 -8.02
N GLY A 73 5.19 -12.14 -8.27
CA GLY A 73 5.48 -12.72 -9.60
C GLY A 73 4.37 -12.48 -10.64
N GLN A 74 3.28 -11.86 -10.27
CA GLN A 74 2.11 -11.66 -11.14
C GLN A 74 1.80 -10.18 -11.35
N LEU A 75 2.70 -9.29 -10.97
CA LEU A 75 2.47 -7.85 -11.03
C LEU A 75 2.85 -7.21 -12.35
N ALA A 76 3.43 -7.94 -13.29
CA ALA A 76 3.85 -7.37 -14.57
C ALA A 76 2.69 -6.68 -15.28
N GLY A 77 2.90 -5.43 -15.67
CA GLY A 77 1.88 -4.63 -16.35
C GLY A 77 0.84 -3.99 -15.45
N LYS A 78 0.92 -4.20 -14.14
CA LYS A 78 -0.03 -3.61 -13.19
C LYS A 78 0.42 -2.22 -12.74
N LYS A 79 -0.55 -1.40 -12.30
CA LYS A 79 -0.28 -0.10 -11.68
C LYS A 79 -0.42 -0.26 -10.18
N VAL A 80 0.61 0.14 -9.43
CA VAL A 80 0.68 -0.05 -7.99
C VAL A 80 1.05 1.26 -7.30
N GLY A 81 0.29 1.64 -6.29
CA GLY A 81 0.63 2.73 -5.39
C GLY A 81 0.97 2.16 -4.02
N LEU A 82 1.90 2.77 -3.32
CA LEU A 82 2.36 2.31 -2.02
C LEU A 82 2.18 3.40 -0.97
N PHE A 83 1.78 2.99 0.23
CA PHE A 83 1.65 3.94 1.33
C PHE A 83 2.06 3.28 2.65
N GLY A 84 2.36 4.09 3.65
CA GLY A 84 2.72 3.53 4.93
C GLY A 84 3.09 4.55 5.97
N SER A 85 3.20 4.07 7.21
CA SER A 85 3.61 4.87 8.36
C SER A 85 4.96 4.37 8.86
N TYR A 86 5.75 5.28 9.46
CA TYR A 86 7.04 4.94 10.05
C TYR A 86 7.25 5.77 11.31
N ASP A 87 8.09 5.25 12.23
CA ASP A 87 8.41 5.97 13.46
C ASP A 87 9.73 6.74 13.31
N TRP A 88 10.76 6.04 12.88
CA TRP A 88 12.09 6.59 12.63
C TRP A 88 12.66 5.89 11.41
N GLY A 89 13.75 6.38 10.88
CA GLY A 89 14.38 5.76 9.70
C GLY A 89 13.98 6.40 8.37
N GLY A 90 13.11 7.42 8.38
CA GLY A 90 12.81 8.22 7.21
C GLY A 90 11.90 7.62 6.16
N GLY A 91 11.33 6.44 6.42
CA GLY A 91 10.42 5.81 5.45
C GLY A 91 11.13 5.09 4.31
N GLN A 92 12.37 4.71 4.50
CA GLN A 92 13.18 4.02 3.48
C GLN A 92 12.49 2.75 2.98
N PHE A 93 11.69 2.08 3.84
CA PHE A 93 11.02 0.84 3.45
C PHE A 93 10.11 1.02 2.22
N LEU A 94 9.53 2.21 2.04
CA LEU A 94 8.69 2.46 0.86
C LEU A 94 9.52 2.54 -0.41
N GLU A 95 10.72 3.11 -0.35
CA GLU A 95 11.62 3.14 -1.49
C GLU A 95 12.08 1.73 -1.88
N ASP A 96 12.42 0.92 -0.88
CA ASP A 96 12.81 -0.47 -1.11
C ASP A 96 11.65 -1.27 -1.70
N TRP A 97 10.44 -1.03 -1.19
CA TRP A 97 9.25 -1.69 -1.70
C TRP A 97 8.95 -1.26 -3.14
N ALA A 98 9.06 0.04 -3.43
CA ALA A 98 8.87 0.54 -4.78
C ALA A 98 9.85 -0.10 -5.77
N ASN A 99 11.10 -0.31 -5.34
CA ASN A 99 12.09 -1.00 -6.16
C ASN A 99 11.71 -2.45 -6.41
N ARG A 100 11.16 -3.15 -5.42
CA ARG A 100 10.65 -4.52 -5.60
C ARG A 100 9.50 -4.56 -6.59
N VAL A 101 8.56 -3.62 -6.48
CA VAL A 101 7.40 -3.53 -7.39
C VAL A 101 7.88 -3.29 -8.83
N THR A 102 8.79 -2.36 -9.00
CA THR A 102 9.36 -2.06 -10.32
C THR A 102 10.07 -3.26 -10.90
N SER A 103 10.84 -3.96 -10.07
CA SER A 103 11.56 -5.17 -10.50
C SER A 103 10.61 -6.31 -10.91
N ALA A 104 9.40 -6.31 -10.36
CA ALA A 104 8.38 -7.28 -10.72
C ALA A 104 7.67 -6.94 -12.05
N GLY A 105 7.99 -5.82 -12.65
CA GLY A 105 7.42 -5.41 -13.93
C GLY A 105 6.20 -4.52 -13.83
N ALA A 106 5.85 -4.07 -12.64
CA ALA A 106 4.72 -3.16 -12.42
C ALA A 106 5.17 -1.70 -12.50
N THR A 107 4.20 -0.80 -12.68
CA THR A 107 4.45 0.63 -12.66
C THR A 107 4.05 1.18 -11.29
N VAL A 108 4.99 1.81 -10.59
CA VAL A 108 4.70 2.50 -9.34
C VAL A 108 4.14 3.87 -9.67
N VAL A 109 2.85 4.09 -9.36
CA VAL A 109 2.19 5.37 -9.66
C VAL A 109 2.54 6.45 -8.64
N GLY A 110 3.03 6.05 -7.46
CA GLY A 110 3.46 6.98 -6.44
C GLY A 110 3.56 6.31 -5.08
N THR A 111 4.10 7.05 -4.12
CA THR A 111 4.18 6.61 -2.73
C THR A 111 3.68 7.72 -1.82
N ALA A 112 3.09 7.35 -0.68
CA ALA A 112 2.65 8.29 0.34
C ALA A 112 3.07 7.76 1.71
N LYS A 113 3.70 8.61 2.53
CA LYS A 113 4.19 8.17 3.84
C LYS A 113 3.80 9.16 4.92
N ALA A 114 3.68 8.65 6.14
CA ALA A 114 3.42 9.47 7.32
C ALA A 114 4.34 9.05 8.45
N GLN A 115 4.89 10.01 9.16
CA GLN A 115 5.67 9.71 10.36
C GLN A 115 4.70 9.62 11.52
N ILE A 116 4.63 8.43 12.12
CA ILE A 116 3.68 8.09 13.19
C ILE A 116 2.25 8.30 12.69
N ALA A 117 1.49 9.22 13.27
CA ALA A 117 0.11 9.47 12.85
C ALA A 117 0.06 10.32 11.58
N PRO A 118 -0.82 10.00 10.60
CA PRO A 118 -0.93 10.81 9.40
C PRO A 118 -1.44 12.21 9.69
N ASP A 119 -0.79 13.19 9.09
CA ASP A 119 -1.29 14.58 9.08
C ASP A 119 -2.12 14.81 7.80
N ALA A 120 -2.62 16.04 7.65
CA ALA A 120 -3.45 16.38 6.48
C ALA A 120 -2.70 16.19 5.15
N ASP A 121 -1.41 16.51 5.12
CA ASP A 121 -0.61 16.37 3.90
C ASP A 121 -0.43 14.89 3.53
N ALA A 122 -0.23 14.02 4.52
CA ALA A 122 -0.09 12.59 4.27
C ALA A 122 -1.40 11.99 3.76
N LEU A 123 -2.54 12.40 4.32
CA LEU A 123 -3.85 11.93 3.88
C LEU A 123 -4.13 12.38 2.44
N GLU A 124 -3.79 13.61 2.08
CA GLU A 124 -3.95 14.08 0.72
C GLU A 124 -3.01 13.35 -0.25
N ALA A 125 -1.79 13.05 0.17
CA ALA A 125 -0.85 12.32 -0.66
C ALA A 125 -1.37 10.92 -1.00
N VAL A 126 -1.96 10.22 -0.02
CA VAL A 126 -2.50 8.88 -0.29
C VAL A 126 -3.74 8.95 -1.18
N LYS A 127 -4.58 9.95 -1.02
CA LYS A 127 -5.74 10.15 -1.91
C LYS A 127 -5.30 10.39 -3.35
N ALA A 128 -4.19 11.08 -3.54
CA ALA A 128 -3.67 11.35 -4.88
C ALA A 128 -3.23 10.08 -5.60
N LEU A 129 -2.93 9.00 -4.90
CA LEU A 129 -2.55 7.73 -5.53
C LEU A 129 -3.71 7.12 -6.33
N VAL A 130 -4.94 7.48 -6.00
CA VAL A 130 -6.14 6.91 -6.65
C VAL A 130 -6.39 7.55 -8.03
N LYS A 131 -5.81 8.67 -8.30
CA LYS A 131 -6.09 9.45 -9.53
C LYS A 131 -5.30 8.99 -10.75
#